data_9f70c64017caa942e414a7921b059de3
#
_entry.id   9f70c64017caa942e414a7921b059de3
#
_cell.length_a   1.000
_cell.length_b   1.000
_cell.length_c   1.000
_cell.angle_alpha   90.00
_cell.angle_beta   90.00
_cell.angle_gamma   90.00
#
_symmetry.space_group_name_H-M   'P 1'
#
loop_
_entity.id
_entity.type
_entity.pdbx_description
1 polymer ?
#
loop_
_entity_poly.entity_id
_entity_poly.type
_entity_poly.pdbx_seq_one_letter_code
_entity_poly.pdbx_strand_id
1 'polypeptide(L)'
;MYNKWNDVKGKIDSQSPLIHCITSPIAINDCANAVLALGAKPIMAEHPLEVENITLMSKSLAVSLANITDARAESIMISGKAACKAGIPSVIDLVGVTCSKMRADLAKKYITQCRPAVIKGNVSEIKAVCGMGFDASSGIDVSDKDKVDSANPKSIEEMSYIVKNYAAANGCVVMASGETDIISDGKEVYHISNGSSRMADVTGTGCILNCITAVFMSVTDALTA
;
A
#
# COMPACT_ATOMS: atom_id res chain seq x y z
N MET A 1 22.00 2.98 -9.73
CA MET A 1 20.83 3.46 -8.95
C MET A 1 20.43 4.86 -9.37
N TYR A 2 21.33 5.86 -9.41
CA TYR A 2 21.03 7.26 -9.76
C TYR A 2 20.37 7.44 -11.15
N ASN A 3 20.83 6.69 -12.17
CA ASN A 3 20.25 6.76 -13.52
C ASN A 3 18.79 6.25 -13.56
N LYS A 4 18.47 5.19 -12.82
CA LYS A 4 17.12 4.63 -12.78
C LYS A 4 16.11 5.60 -12.15
N TRP A 5 16.50 6.31 -11.08
CA TRP A 5 15.69 7.36 -10.48
C TRP A 5 15.38 8.51 -11.46
N ASN A 6 16.40 9.02 -12.14
CA ASN A 6 16.23 10.10 -13.11
C ASN A 6 15.32 9.70 -14.27
N ASP A 7 15.42 8.46 -14.75
CA ASP A 7 14.56 7.92 -15.80
C ASP A 7 13.08 7.83 -15.33
N VAL A 8 12.84 7.34 -14.12
CA VAL A 8 11.50 7.24 -13.54
C VAL A 8 10.92 8.63 -13.32
N LYS A 9 11.68 9.55 -12.70
CA LYS A 9 11.25 10.93 -12.48
C LYS A 9 10.94 11.65 -13.78
N GLY A 10 11.81 11.48 -14.81
CA GLY A 10 11.58 12.04 -16.14
C GLY A 10 10.30 11.54 -16.81
N LYS A 11 9.93 10.28 -16.60
CA LYS A 11 8.64 9.72 -17.07
C LYS A 11 7.46 10.36 -16.35
N ILE A 12 7.53 10.52 -15.01
CA ILE A 12 6.47 11.18 -14.24
C ILE A 12 6.28 12.61 -14.74
N ASP A 13 7.36 13.38 -14.87
CA ASP A 13 7.31 14.79 -15.30
C ASP A 13 6.75 14.96 -16.71
N SER A 14 7.13 14.07 -17.63
CA SER A 14 6.66 14.15 -19.03
C SER A 14 5.21 13.71 -19.22
N GLN A 15 4.73 12.73 -18.41
CA GLN A 15 3.39 12.17 -18.54
C GLN A 15 2.37 12.83 -17.62
N SER A 16 2.81 13.44 -16.49
CA SER A 16 1.94 13.98 -15.44
C SER A 16 0.75 13.07 -15.13
N PRO A 17 0.98 11.78 -14.74
CA PRO A 17 -0.06 10.77 -14.67
C PRO A 17 -1.14 11.12 -13.65
N LEU A 18 -2.41 10.81 -13.98
CA LEU A 18 -3.51 10.90 -13.03
C LEU A 18 -3.49 9.70 -12.10
N ILE A 19 -3.53 9.95 -10.81
CA ILE A 19 -3.52 8.94 -9.74
C ILE A 19 -4.83 9.01 -8.97
N HIS A 20 -5.60 7.93 -8.96
CA HIS A 20 -6.80 7.85 -8.14
C HIS A 20 -6.42 7.39 -6.73
N CYS A 21 -6.77 8.19 -5.71
CA CYS A 21 -6.44 7.92 -4.32
C CYS A 21 -7.71 7.88 -3.47
N ILE A 22 -8.08 6.71 -2.96
CA ILE A 22 -9.08 6.53 -1.90
C ILE A 22 -8.31 6.33 -0.60
N THR A 23 -8.04 7.44 0.10
CA THR A 23 -7.15 7.47 1.27
C THR A 23 -7.86 7.95 2.54
N SER A 24 -7.14 7.99 3.67
CA SER A 24 -7.69 8.47 4.93
C SER A 24 -8.11 9.94 4.86
N PRO A 25 -9.29 10.33 5.34
CA PRO A 25 -9.68 11.74 5.46
C PRO A 25 -8.70 12.58 6.29
N ILE A 26 -7.99 11.96 7.23
CA ILE A 26 -7.00 12.63 8.09
C ILE A 26 -5.76 13.04 7.28
N ALA A 27 -5.40 12.27 6.24
CA ALA A 27 -4.18 12.47 5.45
C ALA A 27 -4.46 12.92 4.01
N ILE A 28 -5.71 13.22 3.64
CA ILE A 28 -6.11 13.47 2.23
C ILE A 28 -5.33 14.62 1.61
N ASN A 29 -5.15 15.72 2.35
CA ASN A 29 -4.42 16.89 1.88
C ASN A 29 -2.93 16.58 1.67
N ASP A 30 -2.32 15.91 2.63
CA ASP A 30 -0.89 15.57 2.57
C ASP A 30 -0.60 14.56 1.45
N CYS A 31 -1.47 13.57 1.28
CA CYS A 31 -1.41 12.63 0.16
C CYS A 31 -1.51 13.34 -1.19
N ALA A 32 -2.45 14.26 -1.35
CA ALA A 32 -2.60 15.03 -2.58
C ALA A 32 -1.35 15.88 -2.87
N ASN A 33 -0.83 16.58 -1.86
CA ASN A 33 0.39 17.38 -1.99
C ASN A 33 1.62 16.54 -2.30
N ALA A 34 1.75 15.35 -1.71
CA ALA A 34 2.86 14.43 -2.01
C ALA A 34 2.83 13.97 -3.48
N VAL A 35 1.65 13.63 -4.00
CA VAL A 35 1.46 13.25 -5.42
C VAL A 35 1.82 14.42 -6.34
N LEU A 36 1.36 15.65 -6.03
CA LEU A 36 1.68 16.88 -6.78
C LEU A 36 3.19 17.18 -6.75
N ALA A 37 3.83 17.05 -5.59
CA ALA A 37 5.26 17.29 -5.43
C ALA A 37 6.13 16.34 -6.28
N LEU A 38 5.63 15.15 -6.57
CA LEU A 38 6.27 14.20 -7.47
C LEU A 38 6.03 14.50 -8.97
N GLY A 39 5.15 15.45 -9.31
CA GLY A 39 4.83 15.81 -10.70
C GLY A 39 3.63 15.06 -11.28
N ALA A 40 2.93 14.26 -10.47
CA ALA A 40 1.70 13.57 -10.85
C ALA A 40 0.45 14.39 -10.47
N LYS A 41 -0.73 13.95 -10.91
CA LYS A 41 -2.01 14.61 -10.65
C LYS A 41 -2.88 13.73 -9.74
N PRO A 42 -3.18 14.13 -8.50
CA PRO A 42 -4.08 13.37 -7.63
C PRO A 42 -5.54 13.62 -7.95
N ILE A 43 -6.37 12.61 -7.82
CA ILE A 43 -7.81 12.74 -7.70
C ILE A 43 -8.30 11.92 -6.50
N MET A 44 -8.97 12.61 -5.56
CA MET A 44 -9.35 12.05 -4.25
C MET A 44 -10.84 11.70 -4.23
N ALA A 45 -11.36 11.17 -5.34
CA ALA A 45 -12.76 10.79 -5.47
C ALA A 45 -13.07 9.53 -4.63
N GLU A 46 -14.21 9.53 -3.93
CA GLU A 46 -14.61 8.39 -3.11
C GLU A 46 -16.13 8.09 -3.14
N HIS A 47 -16.88 8.74 -4.02
CA HIS A 47 -18.31 8.47 -4.13
C HIS A 47 -18.59 7.24 -5.02
N PRO A 48 -19.40 6.24 -4.57
CA PRO A 48 -19.61 4.98 -5.31
C PRO A 48 -20.08 5.14 -6.76
N LEU A 49 -20.83 6.21 -7.06
CA LEU A 49 -21.35 6.46 -8.41
C LEU A 49 -20.33 7.03 -9.41
N GLU A 50 -19.16 7.49 -8.94
CA GLU A 50 -18.15 8.10 -9.83
C GLU A 50 -16.82 7.33 -9.89
N VAL A 51 -16.49 6.58 -8.83
CA VAL A 51 -15.14 6.00 -8.69
C VAL A 51 -14.75 5.02 -9.78
N GLU A 52 -15.70 4.33 -10.41
CA GLU A 52 -15.39 3.46 -11.54
C GLU A 52 -14.80 4.26 -12.72
N ASN A 53 -15.50 5.32 -13.13
CA ASN A 53 -15.05 6.17 -14.23
C ASN A 53 -13.73 6.88 -13.90
N ILE A 54 -13.58 7.37 -12.67
CA ILE A 54 -12.35 8.02 -12.20
C ILE A 54 -11.17 7.03 -12.24
N THR A 55 -11.38 5.80 -11.77
CA THR A 55 -10.33 4.76 -11.83
C THR A 55 -9.92 4.47 -13.27
N LEU A 56 -10.89 4.32 -14.18
CA LEU A 56 -10.62 4.01 -15.59
C LEU A 56 -9.88 5.12 -16.34
N MET A 57 -9.98 6.38 -15.88
CA MET A 57 -9.21 7.51 -16.42
C MET A 57 -7.80 7.61 -15.82
N SER A 58 -7.53 6.92 -14.71
CA SER A 58 -6.28 7.02 -13.96
C SER A 58 -5.22 6.03 -14.46
N LYS A 59 -3.95 6.30 -14.18
CA LYS A 59 -2.83 5.42 -14.51
C LYS A 59 -2.51 4.42 -13.40
N SER A 60 -2.94 4.70 -12.18
CA SER A 60 -2.83 3.81 -11.02
C SER A 60 -3.87 4.16 -9.97
N LEU A 61 -4.08 3.23 -9.03
CA LEU A 61 -5.05 3.35 -7.94
C LEU A 61 -4.36 3.11 -6.59
N ALA A 62 -4.47 4.05 -5.66
CA ALA A 62 -4.09 3.88 -4.26
C ALA A 62 -5.34 3.70 -3.39
N VAL A 63 -5.42 2.63 -2.62
CA VAL A 63 -6.53 2.33 -1.72
C VAL A 63 -6.01 2.19 -0.30
N SER A 64 -6.68 2.81 0.67
CA SER A 64 -6.39 2.65 2.09
C SER A 64 -7.64 2.19 2.87
N LEU A 65 -7.44 1.25 3.80
CA LEU A 65 -8.49 0.76 4.69
C LEU A 65 -8.69 1.65 5.94
N ALA A 66 -8.09 2.83 5.98
CA ALA A 66 -8.30 3.79 7.06
C ALA A 66 -9.71 4.41 7.00
N ASN A 67 -10.31 4.67 8.18
CA ASN A 67 -11.59 5.37 8.30
C ASN A 67 -12.72 4.80 7.41
N ILE A 68 -12.93 3.49 7.45
CA ILE A 68 -13.93 2.81 6.62
C ILE A 68 -15.35 3.24 7.00
N THR A 69 -16.12 3.64 6.00
CA THR A 69 -17.59 3.77 6.00
C THR A 69 -18.16 2.81 4.96
N ASP A 70 -19.48 2.57 4.96
CA ASP A 70 -20.12 1.68 3.98
C ASP A 70 -19.87 2.18 2.54
N ALA A 71 -20.02 3.48 2.29
CA ALA A 71 -19.76 4.08 1.00
C ALA A 71 -18.30 3.91 0.56
N ARG A 72 -17.33 4.06 1.47
CA ARG A 72 -15.91 3.85 1.16
C ARG A 72 -15.59 2.38 0.89
N ALA A 73 -16.16 1.46 1.67
CA ALA A 73 -15.98 0.03 1.44
C ALA A 73 -16.51 -0.39 0.06
N GLU A 74 -17.66 0.15 -0.33
CA GLU A 74 -18.24 -0.04 -1.66
C GLU A 74 -17.33 0.55 -2.75
N SER A 75 -16.92 1.81 -2.62
CA SER A 75 -16.06 2.53 -3.58
C SER A 75 -14.70 1.84 -3.77
N ILE A 76 -14.08 1.38 -2.70
CA ILE A 76 -12.84 0.61 -2.72
C ILE A 76 -13.00 -0.65 -3.59
N MET A 77 -14.10 -1.38 -3.41
CA MET A 77 -14.35 -2.60 -4.18
C MET A 77 -14.71 -2.32 -5.65
N ILE A 78 -15.46 -1.26 -5.94
CA ILE A 78 -15.78 -0.83 -7.31
C ILE A 78 -14.48 -0.45 -8.03
N SER A 79 -13.69 0.46 -7.45
CA SER A 79 -12.42 0.93 -8.01
C SER A 79 -11.42 -0.20 -8.22
N GLY A 80 -11.25 -1.07 -7.22
CA GLY A 80 -10.33 -2.20 -7.32
C GLY A 80 -10.69 -3.19 -8.42
N LYS A 81 -11.99 -3.50 -8.59
CA LYS A 81 -12.48 -4.36 -9.67
C LYS A 81 -12.31 -3.71 -11.04
N ALA A 82 -12.60 -2.41 -11.16
CA ALA A 82 -12.41 -1.65 -12.40
C ALA A 82 -10.93 -1.62 -12.79
N ALA A 83 -10.03 -1.33 -11.84
CA ALA A 83 -8.58 -1.34 -12.04
C ALA A 83 -8.09 -2.72 -12.50
N CYS A 84 -8.48 -3.78 -11.80
CA CYS A 84 -8.11 -5.16 -12.15
C CYS A 84 -8.55 -5.54 -13.56
N LYS A 85 -9.80 -5.24 -13.93
CA LYS A 85 -10.36 -5.53 -15.25
C LYS A 85 -9.66 -4.75 -16.37
N ALA A 86 -9.27 -3.52 -16.09
CA ALA A 86 -8.61 -2.63 -17.06
C ALA A 86 -7.06 -2.78 -17.09
N GLY A 87 -6.48 -3.64 -16.23
CA GLY A 87 -5.02 -3.79 -16.12
C GLY A 87 -4.33 -2.56 -15.51
N ILE A 88 -5.06 -1.74 -14.77
CA ILE A 88 -4.52 -0.57 -14.04
C ILE A 88 -3.92 -1.06 -12.73
N PRO A 89 -2.63 -0.79 -12.45
CA PRO A 89 -2.02 -1.25 -11.22
C PRO A 89 -2.64 -0.57 -9.99
N SER A 90 -2.87 -1.35 -8.92
CA SER A 90 -3.36 -0.81 -7.66
C SER A 90 -2.47 -1.21 -6.49
N VAL A 91 -2.39 -0.34 -5.48
CA VAL A 91 -1.80 -0.63 -4.18
C VAL A 91 -2.87 -0.53 -3.10
N ILE A 92 -2.85 -1.48 -2.16
CA ILE A 92 -3.70 -1.45 -0.97
C ILE A 92 -2.87 -1.29 0.30
N ASP A 93 -3.25 -0.30 1.12
CA ASP A 93 -2.74 -0.10 2.48
C ASP A 93 -3.67 -0.79 3.49
N LEU A 94 -3.14 -1.78 4.19
CA LEU A 94 -3.86 -2.66 5.12
C LEU A 94 -4.12 -2.02 6.48
N VAL A 95 -3.94 -0.71 6.60
CA VAL A 95 -4.02 -0.01 7.88
C VAL A 95 -5.24 -0.41 8.72
N GLY A 96 -4.97 -0.92 9.92
CA GLY A 96 -5.97 -1.30 10.90
C GLY A 96 -6.69 -2.63 10.62
N VAL A 97 -6.18 -3.52 9.76
CA VAL A 97 -6.76 -4.87 9.59
C VAL A 97 -6.71 -5.70 10.87
N THR A 98 -5.77 -5.39 11.76
CA THR A 98 -5.67 -6.00 13.09
C THR A 98 -6.71 -5.50 14.08
N CYS A 99 -7.35 -4.35 13.81
CA CYS A 99 -8.30 -3.72 14.73
C CYS A 99 -9.70 -4.33 14.66
N SER A 100 -10.11 -4.91 13.54
CA SER A 100 -11.46 -5.46 13.40
C SER A 100 -11.57 -6.52 12.32
N LYS A 101 -12.46 -7.50 12.59
CA LYS A 101 -12.79 -8.53 11.62
C LYS A 101 -13.34 -7.97 10.31
N MET A 102 -14.14 -6.90 10.37
CA MET A 102 -14.70 -6.24 9.18
C MET A 102 -13.58 -5.75 8.23
N ARG A 103 -12.53 -5.12 8.76
CA ARG A 103 -11.38 -4.67 7.95
C ARG A 103 -10.59 -5.84 7.39
N ALA A 104 -10.35 -6.88 8.19
CA ALA A 104 -9.68 -8.09 7.73
C ALA A 104 -10.45 -8.79 6.60
N ASP A 105 -11.77 -8.89 6.71
CA ASP A 105 -12.64 -9.47 5.69
C ASP A 105 -12.64 -8.62 4.40
N LEU A 106 -12.68 -7.29 4.53
CA LEU A 106 -12.59 -6.37 3.39
C LEU A 106 -11.23 -6.46 2.70
N ALA A 107 -10.13 -6.49 3.46
CA ALA A 107 -8.78 -6.68 2.91
C ALA A 107 -8.68 -7.99 2.12
N LYS A 108 -9.11 -9.11 2.72
CA LYS A 108 -9.12 -10.41 2.06
C LYS A 108 -9.95 -10.41 0.77
N LYS A 109 -11.14 -9.79 0.82
CA LYS A 109 -12.01 -9.67 -0.35
C LYS A 109 -11.37 -8.84 -1.46
N TYR A 110 -10.73 -7.72 -1.11
CA TYR A 110 -10.02 -6.88 -2.06
C TYR A 110 -8.85 -7.63 -2.71
N ILE A 111 -7.98 -8.23 -1.91
CA ILE A 111 -6.82 -8.99 -2.41
C ILE A 111 -7.27 -10.09 -3.39
N THR A 112 -8.30 -10.85 -3.02
CA THR A 112 -8.77 -11.98 -3.84
C THR A 112 -9.47 -11.53 -5.13
N GLN A 113 -10.30 -10.47 -5.08
CA GLN A 113 -11.16 -10.08 -6.20
C GLN A 113 -10.56 -8.96 -7.07
N CYS A 114 -9.72 -8.09 -6.50
CA CYS A 114 -9.15 -6.95 -7.19
C CYS A 114 -7.67 -7.16 -7.59
N ARG A 115 -6.99 -8.16 -7.01
CA ARG A 115 -5.61 -8.56 -7.34
C ARG A 115 -4.66 -7.36 -7.40
N PRO A 116 -4.42 -6.65 -6.30
CA PRO A 116 -3.54 -5.48 -6.29
C PRO A 116 -2.12 -5.85 -6.72
N ALA A 117 -1.44 -4.93 -7.38
CA ALA A 117 -0.04 -5.09 -7.74
C ALA A 117 0.89 -4.99 -6.51
N VAL A 118 0.48 -4.20 -5.51
CA VAL A 118 1.20 -4.06 -4.24
C VAL A 118 0.24 -4.20 -3.07
N ILE A 119 0.63 -5.01 -2.07
CA ILE A 119 -0.01 -5.12 -0.76
C ILE A 119 0.95 -4.52 0.26
N LYS A 120 0.52 -3.43 0.92
CA LYS A 120 1.31 -2.70 1.90
C LYS A 120 0.64 -2.73 3.27
N GLY A 121 1.44 -2.91 4.30
CA GLY A 121 1.03 -2.81 5.70
C GLY A 121 2.23 -2.83 6.62
N ASN A 122 2.04 -2.58 7.91
CA ASN A 122 3.08 -2.84 8.88
C ASN A 122 3.24 -4.37 9.10
N VAL A 123 4.28 -4.77 9.84
CA VAL A 123 4.59 -6.19 10.09
C VAL A 123 3.39 -6.95 10.67
N SER A 124 2.68 -6.37 11.66
CA SER A 124 1.50 -7.01 12.29
C SER A 124 0.35 -7.16 11.29
N GLU A 125 0.12 -6.15 10.44
CA GLU A 125 -0.91 -6.16 9.41
C GLU A 125 -0.65 -7.21 8.34
N ILE A 126 0.61 -7.34 7.89
CA ILE A 126 1.00 -8.37 6.93
C ILE A 126 0.85 -9.77 7.55
N LYS A 127 1.31 -9.98 8.79
CA LYS A 127 1.10 -11.26 9.50
C LYS A 127 -0.38 -11.62 9.61
N ALA A 128 -1.24 -10.65 9.91
CA ALA A 128 -2.68 -10.85 10.03
C ALA A 128 -3.32 -11.34 8.73
N VAL A 129 -2.99 -10.75 7.57
CA VAL A 129 -3.54 -11.19 6.28
C VAL A 129 -2.94 -12.53 5.82
N CYS A 130 -1.75 -12.90 6.31
CA CYS A 130 -1.15 -14.22 6.11
C CYS A 130 -1.78 -15.31 6.97
N GLY A 131 -2.73 -14.98 7.86
CA GLY A 131 -3.39 -15.95 8.75
C GLY A 131 -2.57 -16.33 9.98
N MET A 132 -1.57 -15.56 10.35
CA MET A 132 -0.64 -15.82 11.46
C MET A 132 -1.03 -15.07 12.74
N GLY A 133 -2.27 -15.28 13.21
CA GLY A 133 -2.72 -14.74 14.48
C GLY A 133 -3.38 -13.34 14.38
N PHE A 134 -4.33 -13.10 15.29
CA PHE A 134 -5.06 -11.84 15.39
C PHE A 134 -4.88 -11.34 16.82
N ASP A 135 -4.00 -10.36 17.02
CA ASP A 135 -3.91 -9.66 18.32
C ASP A 135 -4.54 -8.27 18.17
N ALA A 136 -5.81 -8.15 18.58
CA ALA A 136 -6.57 -6.90 18.49
C ALA A 136 -6.10 -5.81 19.47
N SER A 137 -5.13 -6.11 20.32
CA SER A 137 -4.71 -5.21 21.42
C SER A 137 -3.79 -4.06 20.99
N SER A 138 -3.17 -4.14 19.81
CA SER A 138 -2.16 -3.17 19.36
C SER A 138 -2.69 -1.96 18.58
N GLY A 139 -3.99 -1.89 18.32
CA GLY A 139 -4.57 -0.78 17.55
C GLY A 139 -4.03 -0.73 16.12
N ILE A 140 -3.59 0.45 15.68
CA ILE A 140 -3.05 0.68 14.32
C ILE A 140 -1.53 0.45 14.27
N ASP A 141 -0.88 0.43 15.42
CA ASP A 141 0.57 0.28 15.52
C ASP A 141 1.00 -1.19 15.50
N VAL A 142 2.28 -1.41 15.23
CA VAL A 142 2.89 -2.74 15.33
C VAL A 142 2.82 -3.20 16.78
N SER A 143 2.28 -4.40 17.03
CA SER A 143 2.29 -4.98 18.37
C SER A 143 3.73 -5.19 18.84
N ASP A 144 4.01 -5.01 20.14
CA ASP A 144 5.37 -5.21 20.69
C ASP A 144 5.90 -6.64 20.43
N LYS A 145 5.01 -7.61 20.31
CA LYS A 145 5.35 -9.00 19.98
C LYS A 145 5.72 -9.21 18.50
N ASP A 146 5.30 -8.30 17.62
CA ASP A 146 5.51 -8.39 16.19
C ASP A 146 6.62 -7.48 15.67
N LYS A 147 7.19 -6.63 16.54
CA LYS A 147 8.32 -5.79 16.15
C LYS A 147 9.42 -6.65 15.57
N VAL A 148 9.76 -6.38 14.31
CA VAL A 148 10.98 -6.93 13.71
C VAL A 148 12.12 -6.10 14.25
N ASP A 149 12.88 -6.69 15.19
CA ASP A 149 14.05 -6.06 15.74
C ASP A 149 15.17 -6.12 14.68
N SER A 150 15.59 -4.96 14.18
CA SER A 150 16.69 -4.83 13.23
C SER A 150 18.03 -5.38 13.77
N ALA A 151 18.16 -5.43 15.10
CA ALA A 151 19.29 -6.06 15.76
C ALA A 151 19.17 -7.59 15.86
N ASN A 152 18.00 -8.18 15.51
CA ASN A 152 17.78 -9.62 15.54
C ASN A 152 17.62 -10.20 14.11
N PRO A 153 18.71 -10.74 13.53
CA PRO A 153 18.69 -11.30 12.17
C PRO A 153 17.62 -12.39 11.96
N LYS A 154 17.30 -13.18 12.99
CA LYS A 154 16.29 -14.23 12.90
C LYS A 154 14.88 -13.68 12.67
N SER A 155 14.53 -12.54 13.30
CA SER A 155 13.22 -11.92 13.11
C SER A 155 13.07 -11.34 11.71
N ILE A 156 14.15 -10.79 11.14
CA ILE A 156 14.20 -10.31 9.75
C ILE A 156 14.05 -11.48 8.77
N GLU A 157 14.78 -12.57 9.01
CA GLU A 157 14.75 -13.78 8.15
C GLU A 157 13.35 -14.41 8.14
N GLU A 158 12.73 -14.58 9.33
CA GLU A 158 11.38 -15.11 9.46
C GLU A 158 10.36 -14.24 8.71
N MET A 159 10.40 -12.92 8.91
CA MET A 159 9.48 -12.00 8.24
C MET A 159 9.73 -11.96 6.72
N SER A 160 10.98 -12.04 6.29
CA SER A 160 11.35 -12.15 4.87
C SER A 160 10.75 -13.39 4.23
N TYR A 161 10.78 -14.53 4.92
CA TYR A 161 10.15 -15.77 4.46
C TYR A 161 8.62 -15.62 4.30
N ILE A 162 7.96 -15.00 5.30
CA ILE A 162 6.51 -14.74 5.28
C ILE A 162 6.14 -13.84 4.09
N VAL A 163 6.81 -12.70 3.97
CA VAL A 163 6.56 -11.70 2.89
C VAL A 163 6.77 -12.33 1.52
N LYS A 164 7.88 -13.06 1.34
CA LYS A 164 8.21 -13.74 0.07
C LYS A 164 7.14 -14.77 -0.33
N ASN A 165 6.74 -15.63 0.60
CA ASN A 165 5.76 -16.67 0.30
C ASN A 165 4.39 -16.08 0.01
N TYR A 166 3.99 -15.05 0.74
CA TYR A 166 2.71 -14.39 0.53
C TYR A 166 2.66 -13.65 -0.80
N ALA A 167 3.76 -12.98 -1.18
CA ALA A 167 3.93 -12.36 -2.49
C ALA A 167 3.83 -13.39 -3.63
N ALA A 168 4.54 -14.51 -3.51
CA ALA A 168 4.49 -15.60 -4.49
C ALA A 168 3.08 -16.20 -4.64
N ALA A 169 2.39 -16.44 -3.53
CA ALA A 169 1.05 -17.02 -3.51
C ALA A 169 -0.01 -16.10 -4.14
N ASN A 170 0.16 -14.77 -4.05
CA ASN A 170 -0.79 -13.79 -4.58
C ASN A 170 -0.34 -13.19 -5.93
N GLY A 171 0.88 -13.47 -6.41
CA GLY A 171 1.43 -12.92 -7.65
C GLY A 171 1.54 -11.40 -7.64
N CYS A 172 1.95 -10.82 -6.52
CA CYS A 172 2.04 -9.37 -6.31
C CYS A 172 3.30 -9.02 -5.51
N VAL A 173 3.59 -7.73 -5.37
CA VAL A 173 4.60 -7.25 -4.43
C VAL A 173 3.97 -7.09 -3.05
N VAL A 174 4.67 -7.51 -2.01
CA VAL A 174 4.29 -7.29 -0.61
C VAL A 174 5.34 -6.42 0.06
N MET A 175 4.89 -5.36 0.72
CA MET A 175 5.71 -4.42 1.50
C MET A 175 5.28 -4.47 2.96
N ALA A 176 6.13 -5.00 3.83
CA ALA A 176 5.97 -4.95 5.28
C ALA A 176 6.81 -3.81 5.83
N SER A 177 6.16 -2.71 6.25
CA SER A 177 6.86 -1.55 6.79
C SER A 177 7.19 -1.72 8.27
N GLY A 178 8.37 -1.23 8.67
CA GLY A 178 8.90 -1.32 10.02
C GLY A 178 10.16 -0.48 10.21
N GLU A 179 10.96 -0.80 11.21
CA GLU A 179 12.31 -0.23 11.38
C GLU A 179 13.21 -0.62 10.19
N THR A 180 13.07 -1.86 9.72
CA THR A 180 13.54 -2.32 8.43
C THR A 180 12.34 -2.72 7.61
N ASP A 181 12.12 -2.04 6.49
CA ASP A 181 11.06 -2.42 5.54
C ASP A 181 11.50 -3.68 4.79
N ILE A 182 10.58 -4.64 4.66
CA ILE A 182 10.82 -5.89 3.94
C ILE A 182 9.89 -5.96 2.73
N ILE A 183 10.48 -6.04 1.54
CA ILE A 183 9.73 -6.00 0.27
C ILE A 183 10.07 -7.25 -0.54
N SER A 184 9.06 -7.88 -1.15
CA SER A 184 9.28 -9.01 -2.05
C SER A 184 8.23 -9.10 -3.15
N ASP A 185 8.66 -9.57 -4.32
CA ASP A 185 7.81 -9.97 -5.46
C ASP A 185 7.54 -11.50 -5.50
N GLY A 186 7.93 -12.20 -4.44
CA GLY A 186 7.87 -13.65 -4.35
C GLY A 186 9.12 -14.37 -4.87
N LYS A 187 10.06 -13.67 -5.50
CA LYS A 187 11.34 -14.22 -5.99
C LYS A 187 12.51 -13.64 -5.20
N GLU A 188 12.63 -12.34 -5.19
CA GLU A 188 13.65 -11.58 -4.48
C GLU A 188 13.08 -10.97 -3.20
N VAL A 189 13.97 -10.71 -2.22
CA VAL A 189 13.65 -9.98 -0.99
C VAL A 189 14.60 -8.81 -0.84
N TYR A 190 14.05 -7.64 -0.54
CA TYR A 190 14.78 -6.42 -0.30
C TYR A 190 14.55 -5.94 1.13
N HIS A 191 15.60 -5.46 1.77
CA HIS A 191 15.58 -4.85 3.10
C HIS A 191 15.98 -3.38 2.96
N ILE A 192 15.13 -2.48 3.49
CA ILE A 192 15.37 -1.04 3.45
C ILE A 192 15.38 -0.53 4.89
N SER A 193 16.52 -0.03 5.35
CA SER A 193 16.74 0.40 6.74
C SER A 193 17.01 1.91 6.84
N ASN A 194 16.55 2.69 5.87
CA ASN A 194 16.61 4.15 5.91
C ASN A 194 15.30 4.74 6.45
N GLY A 195 15.38 5.97 6.93
CA GLY A 195 14.24 6.68 7.51
C GLY A 195 14.53 7.14 8.93
N SER A 196 13.48 7.41 9.69
CA SER A 196 13.59 7.87 11.08
C SER A 196 12.42 7.35 11.90
N SER A 197 12.67 6.91 13.13
CA SER A 197 11.63 6.55 14.10
C SER A 197 10.63 7.69 14.39
N ARG A 198 11.05 8.94 14.17
CA ARG A 198 10.19 10.12 14.30
C ARG A 198 9.04 10.16 13.28
N MET A 199 9.08 9.35 12.24
CA MET A 199 7.95 9.22 11.33
C MET A 199 6.70 8.64 12.02
N ALA A 200 6.87 7.90 13.11
CA ALA A 200 5.77 7.41 13.93
C ALA A 200 5.04 8.54 14.71
N ASP A 201 5.71 9.68 14.92
CA ASP A 201 5.14 10.85 15.60
C ASP A 201 4.24 11.70 14.66
N VAL A 202 4.18 11.35 13.37
CA VAL A 202 3.42 12.08 12.34
C VAL A 202 2.36 11.16 11.74
N THR A 203 1.09 11.52 11.94
CA THR A 203 -0.02 10.74 11.36
C THR A 203 -0.03 10.84 9.82
N GLY A 204 -0.43 9.76 9.15
CA GLY A 204 -0.63 9.75 7.71
C GLY A 204 0.62 9.42 6.88
N THR A 205 1.80 9.24 7.46
CA THR A 205 3.03 8.87 6.74
C THR A 205 2.86 7.58 5.94
N GLY A 206 2.17 6.57 6.48
CA GLY A 206 1.83 5.35 5.78
C GLY A 206 0.87 5.57 4.60
N CYS A 207 -0.12 6.45 4.76
CA CYS A 207 -1.04 6.81 3.67
C CYS A 207 -0.32 7.58 2.55
N ILE A 208 0.61 8.47 2.90
CA ILE A 208 1.46 9.20 1.95
C ILE A 208 2.31 8.20 1.15
N LEU A 209 2.99 7.26 1.82
CA LEU A 209 3.78 6.22 1.16
C LEU A 209 2.93 5.40 0.18
N ASN A 210 1.68 5.06 0.55
CA ASN A 210 0.74 4.35 -0.32
C ASN A 210 0.46 5.13 -1.62
N CYS A 211 0.21 6.44 -1.51
CA CYS A 211 -0.02 7.30 -2.67
C CYS A 211 1.26 7.50 -3.51
N ILE A 212 2.42 7.64 -2.88
CA ILE A 212 3.73 7.72 -3.56
C ILE A 212 4.00 6.43 -4.35
N THR A 213 3.77 5.26 -3.76
CA THR A 213 3.87 3.97 -4.45
C THR A 213 3.00 3.94 -5.70
N ALA A 214 1.75 4.43 -5.62
CA ALA A 214 0.88 4.52 -6.79
C ALA A 214 1.43 5.46 -7.87
N VAL A 215 2.06 6.58 -7.51
CA VAL A 215 2.72 7.46 -8.49
C VAL A 215 3.79 6.69 -9.25
N PHE A 216 4.66 5.97 -8.57
CA PHE A 216 5.72 5.20 -9.22
C PHE A 216 5.16 4.05 -10.06
N MET A 217 4.18 3.30 -9.58
CA MET A 217 3.52 2.25 -10.35
C MET A 217 2.87 2.74 -11.65
N SER A 218 2.55 4.03 -11.76
CA SER A 218 1.98 4.59 -12.99
C SER A 218 2.95 4.63 -14.16
N VAL A 219 4.26 4.50 -13.91
CA VAL A 219 5.35 4.63 -14.90
C VAL A 219 6.39 3.52 -14.83
N THR A 220 6.34 2.65 -13.80
CA THR A 220 7.25 1.50 -13.64
C THR A 220 6.49 0.22 -13.27
N ASP A 221 7.21 -0.90 -13.16
CA ASP A 221 6.68 -2.12 -12.55
C ASP A 221 6.55 -1.98 -11.01
N ALA A 222 5.74 -2.86 -10.40
CA ALA A 222 5.40 -2.79 -8.98
C ALA A 222 6.60 -2.97 -8.03
N LEU A 223 7.62 -3.75 -8.41
CA LEU A 223 8.81 -3.96 -7.58
C LEU A 223 9.76 -2.75 -7.60
N THR A 224 9.78 -2.04 -8.73
CA THR A 224 10.58 -0.82 -8.89
C THR A 224 9.92 0.39 -8.24
N ALA A 225 8.59 0.38 -8.10
CA ALA A 225 7.79 1.43 -7.49
C ALA A 225 7.98 1.52 -5.99
#